data_1bc288d9cab9aa87bc95103f22fffba6
#
_entry.id   1bc288d9cab9aa87bc95103f22fffba6
#
_cell.length_a   1.000
_cell.length_b   1.000
_cell.length_c   1.000
_cell.angle_alpha   90.00
_cell.angle_beta   90.00
_cell.angle_gamma   90.00
#
_symmetry.space_group_name_H-M   'P 1'
#
loop_
_entity.id
_entity.type
_entity.pdbx_description
1 polymer ?
#
loop_
_entity_poly.entity_id
_entity_poly.type
_entity_poly.pdbx_seq_one_letter_code
_entity_poly.pdbx_strand_id
1 'polypeptide(L)'
;MSVMEQLNHDMKQAMKDKSVLKLSVIRMVKATIKNEEIKLGRDLSDDEVLTILTRELKQRRDSLHEFEKAGKKDLATKTRDELDIILAYMPAQLSEDEIRQIVREAVAAFGATS
;
A
#
# COMPACT_ATOMS: atom_id res chain seq x y z
N MET A 1 -6.99 15.18 -8.41
CA MET A 1 -6.43 13.96 -9.00
C MET A 1 -6.82 12.77 -8.12
N SER A 2 -7.38 11.72 -8.71
CA SER A 2 -7.72 10.52 -7.96
C SER A 2 -6.45 9.77 -7.51
N VAL A 3 -6.59 8.88 -6.54
CA VAL A 3 -5.46 8.06 -6.08
C VAL A 3 -4.92 7.21 -7.23
N MET A 4 -5.81 6.66 -8.05
CA MET A 4 -5.42 5.84 -9.21
C MET A 4 -4.66 6.66 -10.24
N GLU A 5 -5.09 7.88 -10.50
CA GLU A 5 -4.38 8.81 -11.41
C GLU A 5 -3.00 9.15 -10.87
N GLN A 6 -2.88 9.36 -9.55
CA GLN A 6 -1.62 9.62 -8.90
C GLN A 6 -0.68 8.42 -9.02
N LEU A 7 -1.20 7.20 -8.81
CA LEU A 7 -0.41 5.98 -8.99
C LEU A 7 0.09 5.85 -10.42
N ASN A 8 -0.76 6.13 -11.41
CA ASN A 8 -0.37 6.07 -12.82
C ASN A 8 0.70 7.10 -13.15
N HIS A 9 0.55 8.32 -12.66
CA HIS A 9 1.54 9.40 -12.84
C HIS A 9 2.88 9.01 -12.25
N ASP A 10 2.87 8.54 -11.01
CA ASP A 10 4.09 8.17 -10.28
C ASP A 10 4.77 6.95 -10.88
N MET A 11 3.99 6.03 -11.45
CA MET A 11 4.54 4.87 -12.17
C MET A 11 5.37 5.33 -13.36
N LYS A 12 4.84 6.26 -14.16
CA LYS A 12 5.56 6.81 -15.31
C LYS A 12 6.82 7.55 -14.86
N GLN A 13 6.70 8.32 -13.79
CA GLN A 13 7.84 9.06 -13.25
C GLN A 13 8.93 8.12 -12.74
N ALA A 14 8.53 7.05 -12.03
CA ALA A 14 9.47 6.05 -11.53
C ALA A 14 10.18 5.31 -12.67
N MET A 15 9.49 5.09 -13.78
CA MET A 15 10.11 4.52 -14.98
C MET A 15 11.19 5.44 -15.55
N LYS A 16 10.89 6.74 -15.65
CA LYS A 16 11.84 7.75 -16.15
C LYS A 16 13.05 7.88 -15.22
N ASP A 17 12.81 7.88 -13.91
CA ASP A 17 13.85 8.05 -12.90
C ASP A 17 14.61 6.76 -12.61
N LYS A 18 14.20 5.65 -13.22
CA LYS A 18 14.75 4.31 -12.98
C LYS A 18 14.69 3.92 -11.50
N SER A 19 13.63 4.35 -10.81
CA SER A 19 13.38 4.02 -9.41
C SER A 19 12.75 2.62 -9.33
N VAL A 20 13.59 1.60 -9.32
CA VAL A 20 13.16 0.20 -9.45
C VAL A 20 12.21 -0.20 -8.32
N LEU A 21 12.55 0.14 -7.09
CA LEU A 21 11.73 -0.23 -5.93
C LEU A 21 10.37 0.46 -5.97
N LYS A 22 10.35 1.76 -6.24
CA LYS A 22 9.10 2.52 -6.32
C LYS A 22 8.20 1.96 -7.43
N LEU A 23 8.78 1.67 -8.58
CA LEU A 23 8.05 1.08 -9.71
C LEU A 23 7.45 -0.27 -9.33
N SER A 24 8.24 -1.12 -8.67
CA SER A 24 7.79 -2.44 -8.20
C SER A 24 6.61 -2.34 -7.25
N VAL A 25 6.68 -1.46 -6.27
CA VAL A 25 5.60 -1.25 -5.28
C VAL A 25 4.33 -0.76 -5.97
N ILE A 26 4.45 0.24 -6.85
CA ILE A 26 3.28 0.80 -7.56
C ILE A 26 2.63 -0.27 -8.45
N ARG A 27 3.42 -1.04 -9.19
CA ARG A 27 2.89 -2.13 -10.03
C ARG A 27 2.14 -3.17 -9.22
N MET A 28 2.68 -3.54 -8.07
CA MET A 28 2.05 -4.51 -7.18
C MET A 28 0.72 -3.99 -6.65
N VAL A 29 0.68 -2.73 -6.20
CA VAL A 29 -0.54 -2.09 -5.71
C VAL A 29 -1.59 -2.04 -6.83
N LYS A 30 -1.20 -1.62 -8.02
CA LYS A 30 -2.11 -1.57 -9.18
C LYS A 30 -2.66 -2.95 -9.53
N ALA A 31 -1.83 -3.98 -9.46
CA ALA A 31 -2.27 -5.36 -9.72
C ALA A 31 -3.31 -5.81 -8.69
N THR A 32 -3.10 -5.48 -7.42
CA THR A 32 -4.05 -5.78 -6.35
C THR A 32 -5.39 -5.07 -6.60
N ILE A 33 -5.34 -3.79 -6.98
CA ILE A 33 -6.53 -3.01 -7.32
C ILE A 33 -7.27 -3.66 -8.48
N LYS A 34 -6.56 -4.02 -9.53
CA LYS A 34 -7.14 -4.64 -10.73
C LYS A 34 -7.84 -5.94 -10.39
N ASN A 35 -7.20 -6.78 -9.58
CA ASN A 35 -7.78 -8.05 -9.17
C ASN A 35 -9.07 -7.85 -8.38
N GLU A 36 -9.12 -6.86 -7.51
CA GLU A 36 -10.31 -6.54 -6.73
C GLU A 36 -11.43 -6.00 -7.64
N GLU A 37 -11.09 -5.16 -8.61
CA GLU A 37 -12.05 -4.66 -9.60
C GLU A 37 -12.66 -5.79 -10.43
N ILE A 38 -11.84 -6.76 -10.79
CA ILE A 38 -12.34 -7.94 -11.52
C ILE A 38 -13.33 -8.73 -10.67
N LYS A 39 -13.03 -8.92 -9.39
CA LYS A 39 -13.92 -9.64 -8.46
C LYS A 39 -15.24 -8.92 -8.28
N LEU A 40 -15.22 -7.61 -8.16
CA LEU A 40 -16.41 -6.80 -7.93
C LEU A 40 -17.18 -6.48 -9.21
N GLY A 41 -16.55 -6.60 -10.36
CA GLY A 41 -17.15 -6.25 -11.65
C GLY A 41 -17.32 -4.75 -11.83
N ARG A 42 -16.55 -3.92 -11.15
CA ARG A 42 -16.60 -2.45 -11.24
C ARG A 42 -15.29 -1.84 -10.80
N ASP A 43 -15.10 -0.57 -11.12
CA ASP A 43 -13.95 0.20 -10.66
C ASP A 43 -14.06 0.47 -9.14
N LEU A 44 -12.91 0.57 -8.50
CA LEU A 44 -12.85 0.94 -7.09
C LEU A 44 -12.94 2.44 -6.91
N SER A 45 -13.62 2.89 -5.85
CA SER A 45 -13.60 4.28 -5.42
C SER A 45 -12.24 4.60 -4.78
N ASP A 46 -11.96 5.90 -4.61
CA ASP A 46 -10.73 6.32 -3.92
C ASP A 46 -10.64 5.75 -2.51
N ASP A 47 -11.76 5.71 -1.78
CA ASP A 47 -11.78 5.14 -0.43
C ASP A 47 -11.43 3.66 -0.44
N GLU A 48 -11.91 2.92 -1.42
CA GLU A 48 -11.59 1.50 -1.58
C GLU A 48 -10.12 1.30 -1.95
N VAL A 49 -9.56 2.16 -2.80
CA VAL A 49 -8.14 2.14 -3.13
C VAL A 49 -7.30 2.41 -1.87
N LEU A 50 -7.69 3.41 -1.08
CA LEU A 50 -7.01 3.72 0.17
C LEU A 50 -7.06 2.56 1.17
N THR A 51 -8.16 1.81 1.18
CA THR A 51 -8.27 0.61 2.01
C THR A 51 -7.25 -0.44 1.60
N ILE A 52 -7.05 -0.64 0.30
CA ILE A 52 -6.03 -1.57 -0.20
C ILE A 52 -4.64 -1.11 0.22
N LEU A 53 -4.35 0.18 0.05
CA LEU A 53 -3.06 0.75 0.46
C LEU A 53 -2.81 0.57 1.96
N THR A 54 -3.85 0.73 2.77
CA THR A 54 -3.76 0.55 4.22
C THR A 54 -3.42 -0.91 4.58
N ARG A 55 -4.01 -1.87 3.89
CA ARG A 55 -3.68 -3.30 4.06
C ARG A 55 -2.24 -3.59 3.69
N GLU A 56 -1.78 -3.04 2.58
CA GLU A 56 -0.39 -3.19 2.15
C GLU A 56 0.57 -2.57 3.16
N LEU A 57 0.20 -1.43 3.72
CA LEU A 57 0.97 -0.76 4.76
C LEU A 57 1.09 -1.65 6.00
N LYS A 58 -0.02 -2.23 6.45
CA LYS A 58 -0.03 -3.12 7.60
C LYS A 58 0.85 -4.35 7.37
N GLN A 59 0.73 -4.98 6.22
CA GLN A 59 1.54 -6.16 5.88
C GLN A 59 3.02 -5.85 5.95
N ARG A 60 3.43 -4.70 5.44
CA ARG A 60 4.83 -4.30 5.46
C ARG A 60 5.32 -3.97 6.86
N ARG A 61 4.48 -3.40 7.69
CA ARG A 61 4.83 -3.15 9.10
C ARG A 61 5.05 -4.47 9.84
N ASP A 62 4.18 -5.44 9.63
CA ASP A 62 4.32 -6.76 10.23
C ASP A 62 5.60 -7.44 9.74
N SER A 63 5.86 -7.38 8.44
CA SER A 63 7.08 -7.93 7.84
C SER A 63 8.34 -7.25 8.37
N LEU A 64 8.32 -5.92 8.48
CA LEU A 64 9.43 -5.14 9.02
C LEU A 64 9.77 -5.58 10.44
N HIS A 65 8.74 -5.73 11.27
CA HIS A 65 8.91 -6.18 12.64
C HIS A 65 9.59 -7.56 12.70
N GLU A 66 9.11 -8.49 11.86
CA GLU A 66 9.68 -9.84 11.81
C GLU A 66 11.13 -9.83 11.31
N PHE A 67 11.42 -9.04 10.29
CA PHE A 67 12.79 -8.93 9.76
C PHE A 67 13.74 -8.31 10.77
N GLU A 68 13.29 -7.30 11.51
CA GLU A 68 14.10 -6.68 12.56
C GLU A 68 14.37 -7.68 13.69
N LYS A 69 13.38 -8.45 14.11
CA LYS A 69 13.53 -9.50 15.13
C LYS A 69 14.52 -10.58 14.69
N ALA A 70 14.48 -10.92 13.40
CA ALA A 70 15.37 -11.96 12.85
C ALA A 70 16.76 -11.44 12.52
N GLY A 71 17.03 -10.13 12.68
CA GLY A 71 18.33 -9.55 12.35
C GLY A 71 18.59 -9.44 10.85
N LYS A 72 17.57 -9.54 10.03
CA LYS A 72 17.69 -9.45 8.56
C LYS A 72 17.65 -7.99 8.11
N LYS A 73 18.77 -7.29 8.27
CA LYS A 73 18.89 -5.85 8.05
C LYS A 73 18.54 -5.41 6.64
N ASP A 74 18.99 -6.15 5.62
CA ASP A 74 18.74 -5.80 4.22
C ASP A 74 17.27 -5.88 3.88
N LEU A 75 16.59 -6.93 4.33
CA LEU A 75 15.16 -7.10 4.13
C LEU A 75 14.35 -6.05 4.92
N ALA A 76 14.81 -5.74 6.14
CA ALA A 76 14.18 -4.70 6.96
C ALA A 76 14.25 -3.33 6.29
N THR A 77 15.42 -2.98 5.75
CA THR A 77 15.61 -1.70 5.04
C THR A 77 14.72 -1.62 3.81
N LYS A 78 14.70 -2.67 3.00
CA LYS A 78 13.85 -2.72 1.81
C LYS A 78 12.38 -2.58 2.17
N THR A 79 11.94 -3.29 3.20
CA THR A 79 10.54 -3.25 3.65
C THR A 79 10.17 -1.86 4.17
N ARG A 80 11.08 -1.21 4.89
CA ARG A 80 10.88 0.16 5.36
C ARG A 80 10.73 1.13 4.19
N ASP A 81 11.57 0.99 3.17
CA ASP A 81 11.50 1.84 1.98
C ASP A 81 10.19 1.62 1.23
N GLU A 82 9.74 0.37 1.12
CA GLU A 82 8.43 0.05 0.53
C GLU A 82 7.29 0.68 1.31
N LEU A 83 7.37 0.61 2.64
CA LEU A 83 6.38 1.19 3.53
C LEU A 83 6.29 2.72 3.34
N ASP A 84 7.42 3.38 3.23
CA ASP A 84 7.49 4.83 3.00
C ASP A 84 6.85 5.21 1.66
N ILE A 85 7.05 4.41 0.64
CA ILE A 85 6.44 4.64 -0.68
C ILE A 85 4.92 4.61 -0.58
N ILE A 86 4.38 3.60 0.10
CA ILE A 86 2.93 3.45 0.27
C ILE A 86 2.37 4.56 1.16
N LEU A 87 3.10 4.90 2.22
CA LEU A 87 2.67 5.93 3.16
C LEU A 87 2.45 7.28 2.48
N ALA A 88 3.20 7.57 1.43
CA ALA A 88 3.05 8.81 0.66
C ALA A 88 1.68 8.96 -0.01
N TYR A 89 0.95 7.86 -0.20
CA TYR A 89 -0.39 7.88 -0.79
C TYR A 89 -1.51 8.01 0.24
N MET A 90 -1.18 7.86 1.52
CA MET A 90 -2.17 7.99 2.57
C MET A 90 -2.50 9.46 2.81
N PRO A 91 -3.72 9.75 3.27
CA PRO A 91 -4.06 11.13 3.64
C PRO A 91 -3.01 11.71 4.57
N ALA A 92 -2.66 12.98 4.34
CA ALA A 92 -1.50 13.60 4.94
C ALA A 92 -1.47 13.47 6.47
N GLN A 93 -0.32 13.07 6.99
CA GLN A 93 0.04 13.14 8.41
C GLN A 93 -0.81 12.27 9.35
N LEU A 94 -1.20 11.08 8.88
CA LEU A 94 -1.82 10.12 9.79
C LEU A 94 -0.81 9.68 10.84
N SER A 95 -1.21 9.77 12.10
CA SER A 95 -0.45 9.20 13.21
C SER A 95 -0.48 7.67 13.10
N GLU A 96 0.41 7.01 13.84
CA GLU A 96 0.41 5.56 13.91
C GLU A 96 -0.93 5.02 14.41
N ASP A 97 -1.52 5.68 15.40
CA ASP A 97 -2.81 5.30 15.96
C ASP A 97 -3.93 5.45 14.92
N GLU A 98 -3.90 6.52 14.15
CA GLU A 98 -4.86 6.75 13.06
C GLU A 98 -4.76 5.68 11.99
N ILE A 99 -3.53 5.30 11.64
CA ILE A 99 -3.29 4.21 10.69
C ILE A 99 -3.85 2.89 11.23
N ARG A 100 -3.65 2.60 12.50
CA ARG A 100 -4.21 1.41 13.15
C ARG A 100 -5.72 1.41 13.10
N GLN A 101 -6.33 2.55 13.33
CA GLN A 101 -7.79 2.70 13.26
C GLN A 101 -8.31 2.39 11.84
N ILE A 102 -7.66 2.95 10.82
CA ILE A 102 -8.01 2.71 9.43
C ILE A 102 -7.87 1.22 9.10
N VAL A 103 -6.80 0.57 9.59
CA VAL A 103 -6.59 -0.86 9.39
C VAL A 103 -7.72 -1.67 10.02
N ARG A 104 -8.15 -1.34 11.23
CA ARG A 104 -9.27 -2.03 11.89
C ARG A 104 -10.56 -1.88 11.08
N GLU A 105 -10.83 -0.70 10.58
CA GLU A 105 -12.00 -0.43 9.74
C GLU A 105 -11.94 -1.22 8.44
N ALA A 106 -10.75 -1.28 7.83
CA ALA A 106 -10.54 -2.05 6.61
C ALA A 106 -10.76 -3.55 6.85
N VAL A 107 -10.25 -4.08 7.96
CA VAL A 107 -10.44 -5.47 8.33
C VAL A 107 -11.93 -5.76 8.57
N ALA A 108 -12.64 -4.85 9.23
CA ALA A 108 -14.08 -4.98 9.46
C ALA A 108 -14.85 -4.97 8.13
N ALA A 109 -14.44 -4.11 7.18
CA ALA A 109 -15.11 -4.01 5.89
C ALA A 109 -14.89 -5.22 4.99
N PHE A 110 -13.68 -5.79 5.01
CA PHE A 110 -13.33 -6.92 4.14
C PHE A 110 -13.38 -8.27 4.87
N GLY A 111 -13.08 -8.29 6.16
CA GLY A 111 -12.96 -9.51 6.94
C GLY A 111 -14.25 -9.98 7.56
N ALA A 112 -15.21 -9.08 7.78
CA ALA A 112 -16.48 -9.42 8.43
C ALA A 112 -17.36 -10.35 7.59
N THR A 113 -17.04 -10.50 6.31
CA THR A 113 -17.77 -11.37 5.38
C THR A 113 -17.17 -12.77 5.29
N SER A 114 -16.05 -12.98 5.90
CA SER A 114 -15.36 -14.27 5.83
C SER A 114 -15.67 -15.16 7.00
#